data_82f59cf0240e2f1fd16d1bb4dac7af7e
#
_entry.id   82f59cf0240e2f1fd16d1bb4dac7af7e
#
_cell.length_a   1.000
_cell.length_b   1.000
_cell.length_c   1.000
_cell.angle_alpha   90.00
_cell.angle_beta   90.00
_cell.angle_gamma   90.00
#
_symmetry.space_group_name_H-M   'P 1'
#
loop_
_entity.id
_entity.type
_entity.pdbx_description
1 polymer ?
#
loop_
_entity_poly.entity_id
_entity_poly.type
_entity_poly.pdbx_seq_one_letter_code
_entity_poly.pdbx_strand_id
1 'polypeptide(L)'
;RRTTTERVKTIDALAPDDFYDLVFVVVQAGQLPDVLPVLKANRSQYFVFVGNDPHAKQVLEYMQRPADKIAFGFQNSAGHREHGRVVSAHVGVGMTVGGATAPLSGAFRIRLKTAFDGTKYKLTFYSDMDEWLKCHIAFILPVCYVCYACNGDLTRATRQQRGAMID
;
A
#
# COMPACT_ATOMS: atom_id res chain seq x y z
N ARG A 1 2.32 12.69 25.68
CA ARG A 1 1.84 11.74 24.65
C ARG A 1 0.38 11.43 24.95
N ARG A 2 -0.50 11.62 23.99
CA ARG A 2 -1.92 11.21 24.13
C ARG A 2 -2.01 9.76 23.63
N THR A 3 -2.47 8.85 24.49
CA THR A 3 -2.73 7.46 24.12
C THR A 3 -4.23 7.33 23.85
N THR A 4 -4.59 6.73 22.74
CA THR A 4 -5.98 6.34 22.43
C THR A 4 -6.04 4.81 22.32
N THR A 5 -7.14 4.24 22.77
CA THR A 5 -7.38 2.79 22.69
C THR A 5 -8.72 2.56 22.03
N GLU A 6 -8.74 1.80 20.96
CA GLU A 6 -9.93 1.43 20.22
C GLU A 6 -10.04 -0.09 20.14
N ARG A 7 -11.26 -0.60 20.21
CA ARG A 7 -11.55 -2.03 20.01
C ARG A 7 -11.90 -2.26 18.55
N VAL A 8 -11.21 -3.19 17.91
CA VAL A 8 -11.52 -3.64 16.55
C VAL A 8 -12.01 -5.09 16.58
N LYS A 9 -12.96 -5.41 15.72
CA LYS A 9 -13.38 -6.80 15.51
C LYS A 9 -12.32 -7.48 14.65
N THR A 10 -11.82 -8.61 15.12
CA THR A 10 -10.91 -9.49 14.35
C THR A 10 -11.67 -10.69 13.84
N ILE A 11 -11.31 -11.18 12.67
CA ILE A 11 -11.80 -12.40 12.04
C ILE A 11 -10.59 -13.20 11.54
N ASP A 12 -10.71 -14.53 11.56
CA ASP A 12 -9.64 -15.42 11.09
C ASP A 12 -9.72 -15.70 9.60
N ALA A 13 -10.89 -15.50 9.00
CA ALA A 13 -11.12 -15.71 7.58
C ALA A 13 -12.14 -14.71 7.02
N LEU A 14 -11.96 -14.34 5.77
CA LEU A 14 -12.93 -13.55 4.99
C LEU A 14 -13.84 -14.50 4.23
N ALA A 15 -15.12 -14.54 4.59
CA ALA A 15 -16.11 -15.37 3.89
C ALA A 15 -16.54 -14.70 2.55
N PRO A 16 -16.97 -15.49 1.53
CA PRO A 16 -17.44 -14.93 0.27
C PRO A 16 -18.64 -13.97 0.41
N ASP A 17 -19.51 -14.23 1.39
CA ASP A 17 -20.73 -13.46 1.68
C ASP A 17 -20.52 -12.33 2.68
N ASP A 18 -19.34 -12.18 3.26
CA ASP A 18 -18.98 -10.98 4.01
C ASP A 18 -19.03 -9.75 3.10
N PHE A 19 -19.57 -8.66 3.64
CA PHE A 19 -19.67 -7.40 2.90
C PHE A 19 -19.08 -6.25 3.70
N TYR A 20 -18.15 -5.55 3.06
CA TYR A 20 -17.51 -4.34 3.60
C TYR A 20 -17.63 -3.22 2.58
N ASP A 21 -17.84 -1.99 3.07
CA ASP A 21 -17.89 -0.78 2.24
C ASP A 21 -16.55 -0.51 1.56
N LEU A 22 -15.44 -0.91 2.20
CA LEU A 22 -14.09 -0.70 1.73
C LEU A 22 -13.18 -1.77 2.34
N VAL A 23 -12.40 -2.46 1.51
CA VAL A 23 -11.43 -3.49 1.91
C VAL A 23 -10.02 -2.99 1.65
N PHE A 24 -9.24 -2.83 2.70
CA PHE A 24 -7.80 -2.58 2.58
C PHE A 24 -7.04 -3.89 2.62
N VAL A 25 -6.27 -4.17 1.58
CA VAL A 25 -5.40 -5.33 1.44
C VAL A 25 -3.97 -4.88 1.71
N VAL A 26 -3.47 -5.17 2.90
CA VAL A 26 -2.16 -4.70 3.37
C VAL A 26 -1.30 -5.93 3.67
N VAL A 27 -0.71 -6.49 2.63
CA VAL A 27 0.14 -7.69 2.67
C VAL A 27 1.41 -7.45 1.85
N GLN A 28 2.42 -8.27 2.09
CA GLN A 28 3.62 -8.24 1.24
C GLN A 28 3.29 -8.80 -0.17
N ALA A 29 4.00 -8.33 -1.20
CA ALA A 29 3.78 -8.75 -2.58
C ALA A 29 3.81 -10.29 -2.74
N GLY A 30 4.71 -10.98 -2.04
CA GLY A 30 4.79 -12.44 -2.05
C GLY A 30 3.60 -13.17 -1.42
N GLN A 31 2.76 -12.49 -0.64
CA GLN A 31 1.56 -13.05 -0.03
C GLN A 31 0.29 -12.81 -0.87
N LEU A 32 0.36 -11.95 -1.88
CA LEU A 32 -0.79 -11.63 -2.73
C LEU A 32 -1.40 -12.86 -3.41
N PRO A 33 -0.62 -13.80 -4.00
CA PRO A 33 -1.17 -14.98 -4.64
C PRO A 33 -2.08 -15.81 -3.73
N ASP A 34 -1.78 -15.87 -2.43
CA ASP A 34 -2.56 -16.65 -1.46
C ASP A 34 -3.88 -15.97 -1.09
N VAL A 35 -3.94 -14.65 -1.08
CA VAL A 35 -5.14 -13.90 -0.66
C VAL A 35 -6.04 -13.51 -1.82
N LEU A 36 -5.51 -13.37 -3.04
CA LEU A 36 -6.27 -12.96 -4.22
C LEU A 36 -7.50 -13.85 -4.52
N PRO A 37 -7.46 -15.20 -4.41
CA PRO A 37 -8.63 -16.04 -4.63
C PRO A 37 -9.77 -15.72 -3.66
N VAL A 38 -9.45 -15.51 -2.38
CA VAL A 38 -10.43 -15.16 -1.34
C VAL A 38 -11.04 -13.79 -1.61
N LEU A 39 -10.21 -12.79 -1.96
CA LEU A 39 -10.67 -11.45 -2.29
C LEU A 39 -11.54 -11.42 -3.55
N LYS A 40 -11.19 -12.23 -4.57
CA LYS A 40 -11.99 -12.36 -5.80
C LYS A 40 -13.36 -12.95 -5.53
N ALA A 41 -13.47 -13.94 -4.65
CA ALA A 41 -14.73 -14.59 -4.30
C ALA A 41 -15.61 -13.70 -3.39
N ASN A 42 -15.04 -12.76 -2.64
CA ASN A 42 -15.77 -11.93 -1.70
C ASN A 42 -16.65 -10.90 -2.42
N ARG A 43 -17.85 -10.64 -1.91
CA ARG A 43 -18.85 -9.76 -2.53
C ARG A 43 -18.67 -8.26 -2.31
N SER A 44 -17.68 -7.83 -1.51
CA SER A 44 -17.36 -6.41 -1.37
C SER A 44 -16.99 -5.80 -2.71
N GLN A 45 -17.23 -4.51 -2.89
CA GLN A 45 -17.07 -3.87 -4.20
C GLN A 45 -15.80 -3.06 -4.36
N TYR A 46 -15.27 -2.50 -3.28
CA TYR A 46 -14.16 -1.56 -3.32
C TYR A 46 -12.96 -2.12 -2.57
N PHE A 47 -11.85 -2.28 -3.29
CA PHE A 47 -10.60 -2.82 -2.76
C PHE A 47 -9.47 -1.83 -2.93
N VAL A 48 -8.65 -1.69 -1.89
CA VAL A 48 -7.42 -0.88 -1.91
C VAL A 48 -6.26 -1.79 -1.59
N PHE A 49 -5.44 -2.09 -2.57
CA PHE A 49 -4.20 -2.83 -2.39
C PHE A 49 -3.09 -1.85 -1.99
N VAL A 50 -2.58 -1.99 -0.77
CA VAL A 50 -1.57 -1.09 -0.21
C VAL A 50 -0.26 -1.81 -0.05
N GLY A 51 0.73 -1.40 -0.81
CA GLY A 51 2.06 -2.00 -0.77
C GLY A 51 2.95 -1.52 -1.89
N ASN A 52 4.18 -2.01 -1.88
CA ASN A 52 5.16 -1.74 -2.92
C ASN A 52 5.14 -2.90 -3.95
N ASP A 53 4.07 -2.98 -4.74
CA ASP A 53 3.88 -4.04 -5.72
C ASP A 53 3.81 -3.45 -7.14
N PRO A 54 4.77 -3.80 -8.04
CA PRO A 54 4.79 -3.31 -9.41
C PRO A 54 3.80 -4.03 -10.33
N HIS A 55 3.00 -4.97 -9.81
CA HIS A 55 2.12 -5.83 -10.59
C HIS A 55 0.64 -5.40 -10.51
N ALA A 56 0.38 -4.09 -10.35
CA ALA A 56 -0.96 -3.55 -10.19
C ALA A 56 -1.93 -3.98 -11.32
N LYS A 57 -1.46 -3.99 -12.57
CA LYS A 57 -2.27 -4.45 -13.73
C LYS A 57 -2.63 -5.93 -13.63
N GLN A 58 -1.67 -6.80 -13.27
CA GLN A 58 -1.90 -8.23 -13.11
C GLN A 58 -2.91 -8.53 -11.98
N VAL A 59 -2.83 -7.79 -10.88
CA VAL A 59 -3.82 -7.89 -9.78
C VAL A 59 -5.20 -7.49 -10.27
N LEU A 60 -5.31 -6.38 -11.02
CA LEU A 60 -6.57 -5.92 -11.59
C LEU A 60 -7.17 -6.97 -12.54
N GLU A 61 -6.37 -7.54 -13.44
CA GLU A 61 -6.78 -8.60 -14.36
C GLU A 61 -7.26 -9.85 -13.62
N TYR A 62 -6.53 -10.28 -12.58
CA TYR A 62 -6.91 -11.43 -11.77
C TYR A 62 -8.25 -11.22 -11.06
N MET A 63 -8.46 -10.04 -10.49
CA MET A 63 -9.68 -9.71 -9.74
C MET A 63 -10.93 -9.69 -10.62
N GLN A 64 -10.82 -9.43 -11.93
CA GLN A 64 -11.94 -9.39 -12.88
C GLN A 64 -13.11 -8.50 -12.43
N ARG A 65 -12.77 -7.36 -11.86
CA ARG A 65 -13.74 -6.36 -11.38
C ARG A 65 -13.58 -5.05 -12.17
N PRO A 66 -14.58 -4.15 -12.15
CA PRO A 66 -14.43 -2.84 -12.76
C PRO A 66 -13.19 -2.11 -12.24
N ALA A 67 -12.36 -1.61 -13.15
CA ALA A 67 -11.09 -0.98 -12.82
C ALA A 67 -11.23 0.24 -11.90
N ASP A 68 -12.35 0.96 -12.01
CA ASP A 68 -12.67 2.13 -11.20
C ASP A 68 -13.09 1.81 -9.74
N LYS A 69 -13.18 0.51 -9.40
CA LYS A 69 -13.48 -0.01 -8.05
C LYS A 69 -12.29 -0.68 -7.37
N ILE A 70 -11.14 -0.74 -8.03
CA ILE A 70 -9.89 -1.26 -7.48
C ILE A 70 -8.86 -0.14 -7.44
N ALA A 71 -8.36 0.14 -6.25
CA ALA A 71 -7.31 1.11 -6.02
C ALA A 71 -6.01 0.43 -5.62
N PHE A 72 -4.91 1.07 -5.97
CA PHE A 72 -3.58 0.73 -5.51
C PHE A 72 -3.03 1.92 -4.72
N GLY A 73 -2.39 1.65 -3.60
CA GLY A 73 -1.91 2.68 -2.72
C GLY A 73 -0.50 2.40 -2.21
N PHE A 74 0.25 3.46 -1.98
CA PHE A 74 1.53 3.40 -1.32
C PHE A 74 1.53 4.29 -0.08
N GLN A 75 1.83 3.70 1.07
CA GLN A 75 1.85 4.38 2.35
C GLN A 75 3.23 4.95 2.66
N ASN A 76 3.30 6.23 3.01
CA ASN A 76 4.55 6.92 3.34
C ASN A 76 4.97 6.68 4.81
N SER A 77 5.15 5.42 5.18
CA SER A 77 5.64 5.04 6.51
C SER A 77 6.53 3.81 6.43
N ALA A 78 7.53 3.76 7.28
CA ALA A 78 8.37 2.59 7.49
C ALA A 78 8.26 2.14 8.95
N GLY A 79 8.57 0.87 9.22
CA GLY A 79 8.55 0.37 10.58
C GLY A 79 8.91 -1.10 10.66
N HIS A 80 8.98 -1.59 11.89
CA HIS A 80 9.24 -2.98 12.20
C HIS A 80 8.42 -3.42 13.41
N ARG A 81 8.37 -4.72 13.63
CA ARG A 81 7.77 -5.30 14.84
C ARG A 81 8.86 -5.58 15.86
N GLU A 82 8.64 -5.11 17.07
CA GLU A 82 9.54 -5.31 18.20
C GLU A 82 8.72 -5.63 19.45
N HIS A 83 8.99 -6.76 20.11
CA HIS A 83 8.33 -7.18 21.36
C HIS A 83 6.79 -7.08 21.32
N GLY A 84 6.16 -7.50 20.22
CA GLY A 84 4.70 -7.47 20.03
C GLY A 84 4.13 -6.06 19.75
N ARG A 85 4.96 -5.06 19.51
CA ARG A 85 4.57 -3.70 19.14
C ARG A 85 5.01 -3.38 17.73
N VAL A 86 4.27 -2.47 17.09
CA VAL A 86 4.69 -1.85 15.83
C VAL A 86 5.41 -0.55 16.15
N VAL A 87 6.70 -0.49 15.82
CA VAL A 87 7.50 0.74 15.86
C VAL A 87 7.48 1.31 14.45
N SER A 88 6.94 2.50 14.27
CA SER A 88 6.83 3.13 12.97
C SER A 88 7.48 4.51 12.93
N ALA A 89 8.16 4.79 11.83
CA ALA A 89 8.66 6.11 11.46
C ALA A 89 7.83 6.63 10.27
N HIS A 90 7.40 7.88 10.36
CA HIS A 90 6.63 8.51 9.31
C HIS A 90 7.50 9.51 8.56
N VAL A 91 7.72 9.29 7.27
CA VAL A 91 8.27 10.30 6.35
C VAL A 91 7.20 11.34 6.01
N GLY A 92 5.93 10.91 6.09
CA GLY A 92 4.74 11.73 5.97
C GLY A 92 3.54 10.95 6.51
N VAL A 93 2.44 11.63 6.83
CA VAL A 93 1.20 10.97 7.26
C VAL A 93 0.25 10.94 6.08
N GLY A 94 0.21 9.81 5.37
CA GLY A 94 -0.70 9.69 4.22
C GLY A 94 -0.35 8.57 3.27
N MET A 95 -1.12 8.52 2.19
CA MET A 95 -1.01 7.52 1.14
C MET A 95 -1.18 8.18 -0.23
N THR A 96 -0.33 7.82 -1.20
CA THR A 96 -0.61 8.04 -2.62
C THR A 96 -1.48 6.90 -3.10
N VAL A 97 -2.61 7.19 -3.76
CA VAL A 97 -3.62 6.19 -4.13
C VAL A 97 -4.28 6.52 -5.46
N GLY A 98 -4.56 5.50 -6.25
CA GLY A 98 -5.22 5.66 -7.56
C GLY A 98 -5.56 4.33 -8.21
N GLY A 99 -6.12 4.38 -9.40
CA GLY A 99 -6.31 3.20 -10.23
C GLY A 99 -5.04 2.81 -10.99
N ALA A 100 -4.98 1.57 -11.48
CA ALA A 100 -3.84 1.07 -12.26
C ALA A 100 -3.92 1.45 -13.75
N THR A 101 -5.14 1.50 -14.32
CA THR A 101 -5.35 1.71 -15.76
C THR A 101 -6.41 2.76 -16.06
N ALA A 102 -7.16 3.18 -15.04
CA ALA A 102 -8.21 4.17 -15.15
C ALA A 102 -8.35 4.93 -13.83
N PRO A 103 -8.81 6.19 -13.85
CA PRO A 103 -9.10 6.94 -12.64
C PRO A 103 -10.17 6.23 -11.80
N LEU A 104 -10.05 6.34 -10.48
CA LEU A 104 -11.08 5.83 -9.56
C LEU A 104 -12.40 6.58 -9.77
N SER A 105 -13.52 5.85 -9.64
CA SER A 105 -14.84 6.47 -9.66
C SER A 105 -15.02 7.53 -8.57
N GLY A 106 -15.90 8.50 -8.84
CA GLY A 106 -16.24 9.53 -7.84
C GLY A 106 -16.72 8.92 -6.52
N ALA A 107 -17.55 7.87 -6.61
CA ALA A 107 -18.05 7.15 -5.43
C ALA A 107 -16.91 6.51 -4.61
N PHE A 108 -15.93 5.90 -5.26
CA PHE A 108 -14.78 5.32 -4.58
C PHE A 108 -13.93 6.41 -3.88
N ARG A 109 -13.65 7.50 -4.58
CA ARG A 109 -12.89 8.62 -3.99
C ARG A 109 -13.58 9.23 -2.77
N ILE A 110 -14.91 9.33 -2.79
CA ILE A 110 -15.70 9.78 -1.64
C ILE A 110 -15.55 8.80 -0.48
N ARG A 111 -15.71 7.48 -0.71
CA ARG A 111 -15.54 6.45 0.33
C ARG A 111 -14.16 6.51 0.97
N LEU A 112 -13.11 6.62 0.16
CA LEU A 112 -11.75 6.77 0.67
C LEU A 112 -11.60 8.03 1.53
N LYS A 113 -12.11 9.17 1.09
CA LYS A 113 -12.06 10.41 1.87
C LYS A 113 -12.82 10.26 3.18
N THR A 114 -14.03 9.68 3.14
CA THR A 114 -14.85 9.46 4.35
C THR A 114 -14.17 8.52 5.35
N ALA A 115 -13.47 7.47 4.88
CA ALA A 115 -12.74 6.55 5.76
C ALA A 115 -11.61 7.22 6.55
N PHE A 116 -11.07 8.32 6.06
CA PHE A 116 -9.99 9.08 6.72
C PHE A 116 -10.42 10.45 7.23
N ASP A 117 -11.72 10.75 7.14
CA ASP A 117 -12.26 12.05 7.60
C ASP A 117 -12.01 12.25 9.11
N GLY A 118 -11.78 13.50 9.51
CA GLY A 118 -11.42 13.83 10.88
C GLY A 118 -10.03 13.39 11.32
N THR A 119 -9.24 12.72 10.45
CA THR A 119 -7.86 12.32 10.75
C THR A 119 -6.85 13.28 10.11
N LYS A 120 -5.58 13.17 10.54
CA LYS A 120 -4.46 13.87 9.89
C LYS A 120 -3.92 13.11 8.67
N TYR A 121 -4.50 11.97 8.32
CA TYR A 121 -4.04 11.11 7.22
C TYR A 121 -4.41 11.71 5.86
N LYS A 122 -3.41 12.01 5.05
CA LYS A 122 -3.59 12.65 3.75
C LYS A 122 -3.70 11.63 2.63
N LEU A 123 -4.68 11.81 1.75
CA LEU A 123 -4.80 11.05 0.51
C LEU A 123 -4.35 11.91 -0.67
N THR A 124 -3.33 11.47 -1.37
CA THR A 124 -2.87 12.06 -2.62
C THR A 124 -3.32 11.17 -3.77
N PHE A 125 -4.25 11.64 -4.59
CA PHE A 125 -4.75 10.88 -5.72
C PHE A 125 -3.83 11.01 -6.93
N TYR A 126 -3.45 9.87 -7.51
CA TYR A 126 -2.64 9.79 -8.72
C TYR A 126 -3.41 9.06 -9.83
N SER A 127 -3.16 9.42 -11.08
CA SER A 127 -3.95 8.92 -12.22
C SER A 127 -3.56 7.51 -12.67
N ASP A 128 -2.29 7.14 -12.52
CA ASP A 128 -1.73 5.85 -12.94
C ASP A 128 -0.80 5.29 -11.84
N MET A 129 -1.38 4.49 -10.96
CA MET A 129 -0.61 3.87 -9.88
C MET A 129 0.27 2.71 -10.35
N ASP A 130 0.00 2.10 -11.49
CA ASP A 130 0.88 1.07 -12.06
C ASP A 130 2.23 1.66 -12.45
N GLU A 131 2.21 2.79 -13.16
CA GLU A 131 3.41 3.53 -13.50
C GLU A 131 4.13 4.05 -12.25
N TRP A 132 3.37 4.67 -11.35
CA TRP A 132 3.93 5.24 -10.12
C TRP A 132 4.65 4.20 -9.26
N LEU A 133 4.06 3.01 -9.06
CA LEU A 133 4.65 1.93 -8.27
C LEU A 133 5.91 1.38 -8.92
N LYS A 134 5.94 1.25 -10.25
CA LYS A 134 7.12 0.81 -11.01
C LYS A 134 8.27 1.82 -10.88
N CYS A 135 7.98 3.10 -11.05
CA CYS A 135 8.97 4.16 -10.87
C CYS A 135 9.48 4.19 -9.42
N HIS A 136 8.58 4.01 -8.45
CA HIS A 136 8.97 3.97 -7.04
C HIS A 136 9.91 2.80 -6.74
N ILE A 137 9.63 1.60 -7.26
CA ILE A 137 10.51 0.43 -7.09
C ILE A 137 11.86 0.66 -7.75
N ALA A 138 11.88 1.20 -8.97
CA ALA A 138 13.12 1.51 -9.67
C ALA A 138 14.01 2.46 -8.85
N PHE A 139 13.40 3.43 -8.18
CA PHE A 139 14.11 4.35 -7.29
C PHE A 139 14.57 3.68 -5.98
N ILE A 140 13.69 2.87 -5.35
CA ILE A 140 13.98 2.36 -4.00
C ILE A 140 14.97 1.20 -3.97
N LEU A 141 15.03 0.38 -5.03
CA LEU A 141 15.93 -0.78 -5.11
C LEU A 141 17.41 -0.42 -4.96
N PRO A 142 17.95 0.57 -5.69
CA PRO A 142 19.36 0.99 -5.50
C PRO A 142 19.62 1.49 -4.08
N VAL A 143 18.69 2.26 -3.49
CA VAL A 143 18.81 2.75 -2.12
C VAL A 143 18.86 1.59 -1.12
N CYS A 144 17.96 0.60 -1.26
CA CYS A 144 17.94 -0.58 -0.41
C CYS A 144 19.26 -1.37 -0.55
N TYR A 145 19.75 -1.55 -1.78
CA TYR A 145 20.98 -2.29 -2.04
C TYR A 145 22.18 -1.65 -1.35
N VAL A 146 22.33 -0.33 -1.47
CA VAL A 146 23.39 0.41 -0.77
C VAL A 146 23.20 0.34 0.75
N CYS A 147 21.98 0.43 1.23
CA CYS A 147 21.67 0.29 2.65
C CYS A 147 22.12 -1.07 3.20
N TYR A 148 21.84 -2.16 2.51
CA TYR A 148 22.36 -3.50 2.88
C TYR A 148 23.88 -3.57 2.84
N ALA A 149 24.52 -3.05 1.78
CA ALA A 149 25.98 -3.05 1.65
C ALA A 149 26.67 -2.26 2.76
N CYS A 150 25.99 -1.29 3.37
CA CYS A 150 26.47 -0.46 4.47
C CYS A 150 25.98 -0.92 5.86
N ASN A 151 25.39 -2.12 5.98
CA ASN A 151 24.82 -2.64 7.23
C ASN A 151 23.79 -1.67 7.87
N GLY A 152 22.97 -1.03 7.06
CA GLY A 152 21.91 -0.10 7.49
C GLY A 152 22.38 1.33 7.77
N ASP A 153 23.68 1.60 7.70
CA ASP A 153 24.25 2.94 7.95
C ASP A 153 24.70 3.61 6.64
N LEU A 154 23.80 4.35 6.01
CA LEU A 154 24.07 5.06 4.75
C LEU A 154 25.16 6.15 4.87
N THR A 155 25.55 6.56 6.07
CA THR A 155 26.66 7.50 6.24
C THR A 155 27.97 6.89 5.81
N ARG A 156 28.08 5.54 5.83
CA ARG A 156 29.22 4.75 5.39
C ARG A 156 29.28 4.54 3.88
N ALA A 157 28.24 4.95 3.13
CA ALA A 157 28.20 4.78 1.69
C ALA A 157 29.33 5.57 1.01
N THR A 158 30.07 4.90 0.12
CA THR A 158 31.11 5.52 -0.70
C THR A 158 30.48 6.50 -1.70
N ARG A 159 31.30 7.36 -2.30
CA ARG A 159 30.85 8.28 -3.34
C ARG A 159 30.22 7.54 -4.53
N GLN A 160 30.81 6.42 -4.95
CA GLN A 160 30.30 5.58 -6.03
C GLN A 160 28.95 4.98 -5.67
N GLN A 161 28.79 4.44 -4.45
CA GLN A 161 27.50 3.89 -3.99
C GLN A 161 26.41 4.97 -3.90
N ARG A 162 26.77 6.19 -3.47
CA ARG A 162 25.81 7.31 -3.45
C ARG A 162 25.41 7.75 -4.86
N GLY A 163 26.33 7.72 -5.83
CA GLY A 163 25.99 7.92 -7.24
C GLY A 163 24.99 6.89 -7.74
N ALA A 164 25.22 5.62 -7.50
CA ALA A 164 24.34 4.54 -7.91
C ALA A 164 22.92 4.55 -7.29
N MET A 165 22.66 5.38 -6.27
CA MET A 165 21.31 5.61 -5.74
C MET A 165 20.49 6.63 -6.54
N ILE A 166 21.14 7.41 -7.40
CA ILE A 166 20.55 8.58 -8.08
C ILE A 166 20.47 8.34 -9.60
N ASP A 167 21.40 7.58 -10.17
CA ASP A 167 21.45 7.19 -11.57
C ASP A 167 20.47 6.06 -11.90
#